data_e4d55d0849b5aee8d4fe64b4bb9a8770
#
_entry.id   e4d55d0849b5aee8d4fe64b4bb9a8770
#
_cell.length_a   1.000
_cell.length_b   1.000
_cell.length_c   1.000
_cell.angle_alpha   90.00
_cell.angle_beta   90.00
_cell.angle_gamma   90.00
#
_symmetry.space_group_name_H-M   'P 1'
#
loop_
_entity.id
_entity.type
_entity.pdbx_description
1 polymer ?
#
loop_
_entity_poly.entity_id
_entity_poly.type
_entity_poly.pdbx_seq_one_letter_code
_entity_poly.pdbx_strand_id
1 'polypeptide(L)'
;MSKKLKVGIIGLGSMGSTHLDIYSKIDGVEVIAIADSIQSRLDGSSKAEGNISGQAEGGVSGLSVKKYLNGMDLINNSDIDIVDICVGTDLHYIFVEAALARNKHVLVEKPLARTYDEAKKIIKLAEKSSSNIMSAMCLRYWPAWVFLKEAIEKSIYGKCLSLNFRRQTSFPGGAFYSDDSQCGGALLDLHVHDTDFINFCLGLPDAVFSQGYNGPSGGIDHVVTNYIFNKTNASPLVSSEGSWTMQEGYGFNMSYTANFENGTLSYLLDEEETLKLCRYGYEPENIKLKEGMGYEFEIRAFVDEILSGNKTNLDLLSQAAKTIAIVEAEKISIETCSVVAIQT
;
A
#
# COMPACT_ATOMS: atom_id res chain seq x y z
N MET A 1 -27.80 -13.45 15.85
CA MET A 1 -26.60 -13.30 14.98
C MET A 1 -26.41 -11.82 14.76
N SER A 2 -25.23 -11.27 15.00
CA SER A 2 -24.93 -9.88 14.67
C SER A 2 -25.07 -9.68 13.16
N LYS A 3 -25.60 -8.52 12.73
CA LYS A 3 -25.72 -8.18 11.32
C LYS A 3 -24.31 -8.10 10.70
N LYS A 4 -24.05 -8.86 9.64
CA LYS A 4 -22.80 -8.79 8.91
C LYS A 4 -22.72 -7.49 8.12
N LEU A 5 -21.53 -6.89 8.03
CA LEU A 5 -21.25 -5.79 7.11
C LEU A 5 -21.22 -6.31 5.67
N LYS A 6 -21.91 -5.63 4.79
CA LYS A 6 -22.06 -5.99 3.38
C LYS A 6 -21.02 -5.24 2.55
N VAL A 7 -20.17 -5.98 1.84
CA VAL A 7 -19.05 -5.46 1.06
C VAL A 7 -19.36 -5.49 -0.42
N GLY A 8 -19.02 -4.42 -1.11
CA GLY A 8 -18.94 -4.35 -2.57
C GLY A 8 -17.53 -4.04 -3.01
N ILE A 9 -16.98 -4.83 -3.95
CA ILE A 9 -15.62 -4.66 -4.45
C ILE A 9 -15.67 -4.11 -5.87
N ILE A 10 -14.91 -3.05 -6.14
CA ILE A 10 -14.78 -2.42 -7.46
C ILE A 10 -13.36 -2.65 -7.99
N GLY A 11 -13.25 -3.34 -9.13
CA GLY A 11 -11.99 -3.82 -9.70
C GLY A 11 -11.66 -5.22 -9.22
N LEU A 12 -11.56 -6.16 -10.17
CA LEU A 12 -11.21 -7.57 -9.94
C LEU A 12 -9.88 -7.92 -10.61
N GLY A 13 -8.94 -6.97 -10.55
CA GLY A 13 -7.53 -7.22 -10.84
C GLY A 13 -6.89 -8.10 -9.77
N SER A 14 -5.56 -8.15 -9.72
CA SER A 14 -4.81 -8.91 -8.71
C SER A 14 -5.24 -8.53 -7.29
N MET A 15 -5.25 -7.22 -6.94
CA MET A 15 -5.60 -6.79 -5.59
C MET A 15 -7.08 -7.02 -5.25
N GLY A 16 -8.03 -6.68 -6.14
CA GLY A 16 -9.44 -6.93 -5.85
C GLY A 16 -9.77 -8.42 -5.69
N SER A 17 -9.07 -9.29 -6.39
CA SER A 17 -9.18 -10.74 -6.22
C SER A 17 -8.60 -11.20 -4.88
N THR A 18 -7.47 -10.63 -4.46
CA THR A 18 -6.85 -10.87 -3.15
C THR A 18 -7.78 -10.40 -2.02
N HIS A 19 -8.36 -9.20 -2.13
CA HIS A 19 -9.31 -8.67 -1.16
C HIS A 19 -10.57 -9.54 -1.07
N LEU A 20 -11.10 -9.98 -2.20
CA LEU A 20 -12.25 -10.89 -2.23
C LEU A 20 -11.98 -12.20 -1.47
N ASP A 21 -10.82 -12.81 -1.68
CA ASP A 21 -10.41 -14.02 -0.96
C ASP A 21 -10.27 -13.75 0.55
N ILE A 22 -9.66 -12.63 0.92
CA ILE A 22 -9.49 -12.23 2.33
C ILE A 22 -10.85 -12.00 3.00
N TYR A 23 -11.77 -11.23 2.39
CA TYR A 23 -13.11 -11.01 2.94
C TYR A 23 -13.87 -12.33 3.15
N SER A 24 -13.66 -13.33 2.29
CA SER A 24 -14.29 -14.65 2.46
C SER A 24 -13.90 -15.37 3.74
N LYS A 25 -12.77 -14.96 4.37
CA LYS A 25 -12.17 -15.57 5.57
C LYS A 25 -12.36 -14.70 6.83
N ILE A 26 -12.97 -13.52 6.70
CA ILE A 26 -13.21 -12.60 7.82
C ILE A 26 -14.63 -12.78 8.36
N ASP A 27 -14.74 -13.08 9.65
CA ASP A 27 -16.03 -13.09 10.34
C ASP A 27 -16.62 -11.68 10.42
N GLY A 28 -17.95 -11.59 10.37
CA GLY A 28 -18.65 -10.31 10.50
C GLY A 28 -18.81 -9.51 9.21
N VAL A 29 -18.31 -10.00 8.07
CA VAL A 29 -18.50 -9.40 6.75
C VAL A 29 -19.08 -10.40 5.73
N GLU A 30 -19.63 -9.88 4.65
CA GLU A 30 -20.12 -10.68 3.52
C GLU A 30 -19.98 -9.87 2.24
N VAL A 31 -19.27 -10.39 1.23
CA VAL A 31 -19.24 -9.78 -0.10
C VAL A 31 -20.56 -10.09 -0.81
N ILE A 32 -21.31 -9.05 -1.15
CA ILE A 32 -22.63 -9.19 -1.80
C ILE A 32 -22.65 -8.65 -3.23
N ALA A 33 -21.64 -7.90 -3.63
CA ALA A 33 -21.54 -7.31 -4.97
C ALA A 33 -20.07 -7.16 -5.40
N ILE A 34 -19.85 -7.29 -6.71
CA ILE A 34 -18.58 -7.06 -7.37
C ILE A 34 -18.78 -6.25 -8.64
N ALA A 35 -17.81 -5.43 -9.01
CA ALA A 35 -17.82 -4.68 -10.26
C ALA A 35 -16.46 -4.73 -10.96
N ASP A 36 -16.47 -4.94 -12.27
CA ASP A 36 -15.30 -4.78 -13.14
C ASP A 36 -15.77 -4.43 -14.55
N SER A 37 -15.04 -3.57 -15.25
CA SER A 37 -15.35 -3.22 -16.64
C SER A 37 -15.08 -4.37 -17.63
N ILE A 38 -14.35 -5.40 -17.21
CA ILE A 38 -13.99 -6.57 -18.01
C ILE A 38 -14.92 -7.73 -17.64
N GLN A 39 -15.82 -8.08 -18.54
CA GLN A 39 -16.81 -9.15 -18.34
C GLN A 39 -16.18 -10.50 -17.96
N SER A 40 -15.05 -10.85 -18.57
CA SER A 40 -14.37 -12.12 -18.29
C SER A 40 -13.84 -12.24 -16.85
N ARG A 41 -13.58 -11.14 -16.15
CA ARG A 41 -13.26 -11.12 -14.73
C ARG A 41 -14.49 -11.37 -13.87
N LEU A 42 -15.64 -10.81 -14.26
CA LEU A 42 -16.91 -11.00 -13.55
C LEU A 42 -17.44 -12.43 -13.66
N ASP A 43 -17.26 -13.11 -14.78
CA ASP A 43 -17.71 -14.49 -14.95
C ASP A 43 -16.67 -15.54 -14.53
N GLY A 44 -15.45 -15.09 -14.21
CA GLY A 44 -14.35 -15.95 -13.75
C GLY A 44 -13.63 -16.70 -14.88
N SER A 45 -13.86 -16.32 -16.14
CA SER A 45 -13.17 -16.91 -17.28
C SER A 45 -11.76 -16.34 -17.51
N SER A 46 -11.44 -15.16 -16.94
CA SER A 46 -10.06 -14.67 -16.83
C SER A 46 -9.67 -14.46 -15.37
N LYS A 47 -8.42 -14.78 -15.06
CA LYS A 47 -7.81 -14.55 -13.76
C LYS A 47 -6.80 -13.41 -13.84
N ALA A 48 -6.64 -12.66 -12.77
CA ALA A 48 -5.53 -11.74 -12.63
C ALA A 48 -4.44 -12.41 -11.78
N GLU A 49 -3.22 -12.36 -12.26
CA GLU A 49 -2.06 -12.89 -11.54
C GLU A 49 -1.43 -11.81 -10.66
N GLY A 50 -1.05 -12.19 -9.45
CA GLY A 50 -0.24 -11.37 -8.56
C GLY A 50 1.25 -11.69 -8.71
N ASN A 51 2.11 -10.76 -8.29
CA ASN A 51 3.57 -10.91 -8.35
C ASN A 51 4.21 -11.32 -7.02
N ILE A 52 3.42 -11.50 -5.96
CA ILE A 52 3.90 -12.01 -4.68
C ILE A 52 3.35 -13.42 -4.48
N SER A 53 4.21 -14.36 -4.12
CA SER A 53 3.83 -15.74 -3.78
C SER A 53 2.78 -15.75 -2.68
N GLY A 54 1.68 -16.51 -2.87
CA GLY A 54 0.57 -16.58 -1.91
C GLY A 54 -0.52 -15.52 -2.05
N GLN A 55 -0.41 -14.57 -2.98
CA GLN A 55 -1.57 -13.78 -3.39
C GLN A 55 -2.64 -14.67 -4.02
N ALA A 56 -3.91 -14.37 -3.77
CA ALA A 56 -4.99 -15.15 -4.35
C ALA A 56 -5.00 -14.99 -5.87
N GLU A 57 -5.01 -16.12 -6.58
CA GLU A 57 -5.18 -16.17 -8.05
C GLU A 57 -6.63 -15.91 -8.47
N GLY A 58 -7.40 -15.25 -7.64
CA GLY A 58 -8.75 -14.77 -7.80
C GLY A 58 -9.71 -15.68 -8.58
N GLY A 59 -10.82 -16.00 -7.98
CA GLY A 59 -11.90 -16.68 -8.66
C GLY A 59 -13.25 -16.23 -8.14
N VAL A 60 -14.05 -15.61 -9.01
CA VAL A 60 -15.47 -15.31 -8.74
C VAL A 60 -16.37 -16.51 -9.06
N SER A 61 -15.77 -17.63 -9.47
CA SER A 61 -16.51 -18.85 -9.87
C SER A 61 -17.27 -19.41 -8.66
N GLY A 62 -18.59 -19.59 -8.84
CA GLY A 62 -19.45 -20.11 -7.78
C GLY A 62 -19.93 -19.10 -6.74
N LEU A 63 -19.53 -17.83 -6.80
CA LEU A 63 -20.03 -16.80 -5.89
C LEU A 63 -21.45 -16.37 -6.27
N SER A 64 -22.35 -16.38 -5.29
CA SER A 64 -23.73 -15.87 -5.43
C SER A 64 -23.78 -14.39 -5.04
N VAL A 65 -23.16 -13.52 -5.87
CA VAL A 65 -23.06 -12.08 -5.65
C VAL A 65 -23.63 -11.29 -6.84
N LYS A 66 -24.09 -10.07 -6.61
CA LYS A 66 -24.50 -9.18 -7.70
C LYS A 66 -23.26 -8.73 -8.49
N LYS A 67 -23.36 -8.72 -9.80
CA LYS A 67 -22.26 -8.38 -10.72
C LYS A 67 -22.61 -7.13 -11.51
N TYR A 68 -21.68 -6.19 -11.61
CA TYR A 68 -21.86 -4.92 -12.30
C TYR A 68 -20.69 -4.68 -13.26
N LEU A 69 -20.96 -4.17 -14.44
CA LEU A 69 -19.93 -3.69 -15.38
C LEU A 69 -19.41 -2.29 -15.02
N ASN A 70 -20.15 -1.58 -14.18
CA ASN A 70 -19.83 -0.21 -13.78
C ASN A 70 -19.80 -0.11 -12.26
N GLY A 71 -18.68 0.39 -11.70
CA GLY A 71 -18.52 0.58 -10.26
C GLY A 71 -19.52 1.58 -9.66
N MET A 72 -19.99 2.57 -10.43
CA MET A 72 -21.02 3.50 -9.95
C MET A 72 -22.37 2.81 -9.71
N ASP A 73 -22.71 1.81 -10.52
CA ASP A 73 -23.94 1.03 -10.31
C ASP A 73 -23.84 0.18 -9.03
N LEU A 74 -22.66 -0.35 -8.73
CA LEU A 74 -22.41 -1.03 -7.47
C LEU A 74 -22.56 -0.08 -6.28
N ILE A 75 -21.98 1.12 -6.32
CA ILE A 75 -22.08 2.14 -5.25
C ILE A 75 -23.54 2.56 -5.01
N ASN A 76 -24.37 2.54 -6.04
CA ASN A 76 -25.79 2.85 -5.92
C ASN A 76 -26.60 1.74 -5.23
N ASN A 77 -26.04 0.56 -4.98
CA ASN A 77 -26.70 -0.50 -4.26
C ASN A 77 -26.88 -0.11 -2.78
N SER A 78 -28.13 0.06 -2.34
CA SER A 78 -28.45 0.50 -0.98
C SER A 78 -28.06 -0.50 0.12
N ASP A 79 -27.86 -1.77 -0.25
CA ASP A 79 -27.57 -2.83 0.72
C ASP A 79 -26.08 -2.94 1.08
N ILE A 80 -25.19 -2.22 0.39
CA ILE A 80 -23.74 -2.24 0.65
C ILE A 80 -23.41 -1.30 1.81
N ASP A 81 -22.62 -1.77 2.77
CA ASP A 81 -22.08 -0.98 3.89
C ASP A 81 -20.67 -0.47 3.57
N ILE A 82 -19.84 -1.32 2.94
CA ILE A 82 -18.43 -1.04 2.59
C ILE A 82 -18.28 -1.09 1.07
N VAL A 83 -17.58 -0.11 0.52
CA VAL A 83 -17.06 -0.11 -0.87
C VAL A 83 -15.54 -0.27 -0.80
N ASP A 84 -15.03 -1.33 -1.40
CA ASP A 84 -13.61 -1.61 -1.54
C ASP A 84 -13.17 -1.27 -2.97
N ILE A 85 -12.24 -0.33 -3.12
CA ILE A 85 -11.86 0.29 -4.40
C ILE A 85 -10.48 -0.22 -4.81
N CYS A 86 -10.43 -1.18 -5.73
CA CYS A 86 -9.25 -1.86 -6.25
C CYS A 86 -9.04 -1.60 -7.76
N VAL A 87 -9.31 -0.39 -8.20
CA VAL A 87 -9.16 0.04 -9.60
C VAL A 87 -7.83 0.76 -9.84
N GLY A 88 -7.60 1.23 -11.07
CA GLY A 88 -6.47 2.12 -11.36
C GLY A 88 -6.52 3.41 -10.54
N THR A 89 -5.37 3.90 -10.15
CA THR A 89 -5.21 5.05 -9.23
C THR A 89 -5.90 6.32 -9.74
N ASP A 90 -5.97 6.49 -11.04
CA ASP A 90 -6.65 7.60 -11.72
C ASP A 90 -8.16 7.66 -11.44
N LEU A 91 -8.75 6.54 -11.01
CA LEU A 91 -10.18 6.42 -10.69
C LEU A 91 -10.48 6.48 -9.18
N HIS A 92 -9.48 6.49 -8.31
CA HIS A 92 -9.69 6.43 -6.85
C HIS A 92 -10.56 7.58 -6.36
N TYR A 93 -10.22 8.84 -6.72
CA TYR A 93 -10.95 10.02 -6.25
C TYR A 93 -12.46 9.95 -6.58
N ILE A 94 -12.78 9.59 -7.82
CA ILE A 94 -14.18 9.56 -8.30
C ILE A 94 -15.02 8.55 -7.51
N PHE A 95 -14.49 7.35 -7.27
CA PHE A 95 -15.21 6.32 -6.54
C PHE A 95 -15.27 6.60 -5.04
N VAL A 96 -14.21 7.16 -4.45
CA VAL A 96 -14.20 7.62 -3.04
C VAL A 96 -15.27 8.68 -2.82
N GLU A 97 -15.31 9.72 -3.66
CA GLU A 97 -16.31 10.80 -3.58
C GLU A 97 -17.73 10.24 -3.68
N ALA A 98 -18.00 9.38 -4.67
CA ALA A 98 -19.30 8.78 -4.87
C ALA A 98 -19.75 7.88 -3.71
N ALA A 99 -18.84 7.10 -3.12
CA ALA A 99 -19.12 6.21 -2.01
C ALA A 99 -19.40 6.99 -0.71
N LEU A 100 -18.56 7.95 -0.38
CA LEU A 100 -18.74 8.80 0.81
C LEU A 100 -20.03 9.65 0.72
N ALA A 101 -20.38 10.16 -0.46
CA ALA A 101 -21.63 10.89 -0.70
C ALA A 101 -22.89 10.03 -0.42
N ARG A 102 -22.75 8.70 -0.40
CA ARG A 102 -23.81 7.73 -0.07
C ARG A 102 -23.66 7.12 1.31
N ASN A 103 -22.82 7.71 2.17
CA ASN A 103 -22.53 7.22 3.51
C ASN A 103 -22.05 5.76 3.53
N LYS A 104 -21.24 5.35 2.54
CA LYS A 104 -20.58 4.05 2.52
C LYS A 104 -19.20 4.19 3.14
N HIS A 105 -18.78 3.20 3.95
CA HIS A 105 -17.40 3.07 4.37
C HIS A 105 -16.53 2.73 3.15
N VAL A 106 -15.28 3.19 3.13
CA VAL A 106 -14.40 3.07 1.96
C VAL A 106 -13.06 2.49 2.37
N LEU A 107 -12.67 1.37 1.77
CA LEU A 107 -11.28 0.95 1.66
C LEU A 107 -10.82 1.29 0.25
N VAL A 108 -9.73 2.02 0.10
CA VAL A 108 -9.19 2.39 -1.22
C VAL A 108 -7.74 1.94 -1.33
N GLU A 109 -7.44 1.25 -2.43
CA GLU A 109 -6.08 0.79 -2.71
C GLU A 109 -5.07 1.94 -2.78
N LYS A 110 -3.82 1.57 -2.55
CA LYS A 110 -2.68 2.49 -2.71
C LYS A 110 -2.38 2.76 -4.21
N PRO A 111 -1.76 3.87 -4.49
CA PRO A 111 -1.63 5.08 -3.68
C PRO A 111 -3.00 5.75 -3.52
N LEU A 112 -3.20 6.53 -2.46
CA LEU A 112 -4.50 7.16 -2.16
C LEU A 112 -5.08 7.94 -3.35
N ALA A 113 -4.24 8.61 -4.13
CA ALA A 113 -4.57 9.33 -5.35
C ALA A 113 -3.34 9.48 -6.26
N ARG A 114 -3.54 10.00 -7.48
CA ARG A 114 -2.46 10.27 -8.45
C ARG A 114 -1.58 11.46 -8.05
N THR A 115 -2.15 12.44 -7.38
CA THR A 115 -1.47 13.68 -6.98
C THR A 115 -1.79 14.04 -5.54
N TYR A 116 -0.89 14.80 -4.91
CA TYR A 116 -1.13 15.31 -3.57
C TYR A 116 -2.36 16.22 -3.48
N ASP A 117 -2.63 17.01 -4.53
CA ASP A 117 -3.83 17.84 -4.58
C ASP A 117 -5.13 17.03 -4.62
N GLU A 118 -5.16 15.89 -5.31
CA GLU A 118 -6.30 14.96 -5.26
C GLU A 118 -6.42 14.31 -3.89
N ALA A 119 -5.31 13.87 -3.30
CA ALA A 119 -5.30 13.30 -1.95
C ALA A 119 -5.85 14.29 -0.91
N LYS A 120 -5.48 15.57 -1.00
CA LYS A 120 -6.06 16.64 -0.14
C LYS A 120 -7.58 16.77 -0.31
N LYS A 121 -8.11 16.58 -1.51
CA LYS A 121 -9.57 16.58 -1.73
C LYS A 121 -10.22 15.38 -1.03
N ILE A 122 -9.60 14.19 -1.09
CA ILE A 122 -10.08 12.99 -0.37
C ILE A 122 -10.09 13.25 1.14
N ILE A 123 -9.03 13.85 1.72
CA ILE A 123 -8.99 14.22 3.14
C ILE A 123 -10.19 15.12 3.50
N LYS A 124 -10.45 16.18 2.70
CA LYS A 124 -11.58 17.08 2.94
C LYS A 124 -12.95 16.39 2.84
N LEU A 125 -13.09 15.36 2.03
CA LEU A 125 -14.30 14.52 1.99
C LEU A 125 -14.41 13.68 3.26
N ALA A 126 -13.31 13.06 3.70
CA ALA A 126 -13.25 12.24 4.91
C ALA A 126 -13.60 13.06 6.18
N GLU A 127 -13.07 14.27 6.30
CA GLU A 127 -13.37 15.19 7.42
C GLU A 127 -14.86 15.51 7.57
N LYS A 128 -15.60 15.54 6.46
CA LYS A 128 -17.05 15.84 6.41
C LYS A 128 -17.92 14.60 6.50
N SER A 129 -17.34 13.42 6.35
CA SER A 129 -18.08 12.15 6.30
C SER A 129 -18.31 11.58 7.70
N SER A 130 -19.43 10.90 7.90
CA SER A 130 -19.66 10.03 9.04
C SER A 130 -19.14 8.60 8.80
N SER A 131 -18.82 8.26 7.56
CA SER A 131 -18.32 6.94 7.16
C SER A 131 -16.82 6.86 7.31
N ASN A 132 -16.31 5.66 7.59
CA ASN A 132 -14.88 5.41 7.67
C ASN A 132 -14.26 5.32 6.27
N ILE A 133 -13.03 5.81 6.15
CA ILE A 133 -12.19 5.65 4.98
C ILE A 133 -10.78 5.27 5.40
N MET A 134 -10.19 4.29 4.72
CA MET A 134 -8.79 3.90 4.89
C MET A 134 -8.11 3.71 3.53
N SER A 135 -6.87 4.15 3.41
CA SER A 135 -5.99 3.81 2.29
C SER A 135 -5.26 2.50 2.60
N ALA A 136 -5.27 1.56 1.66
CA ALA A 136 -4.69 0.24 1.82
C ALA A 136 -3.16 0.26 1.71
N MET A 137 -2.50 0.82 2.72
CA MET A 137 -1.04 0.87 2.87
C MET A 137 -0.55 -0.38 3.61
N CYS A 138 -0.51 -1.52 2.92
CA CYS A 138 -0.33 -2.85 3.49
C CYS A 138 0.94 -3.03 4.33
N LEU A 139 2.02 -2.30 4.05
CA LEU A 139 3.26 -2.39 4.86
C LEU A 139 3.06 -1.91 6.30
N ARG A 140 2.11 -1.02 6.56
CA ARG A 140 1.78 -0.59 7.92
C ARG A 140 1.27 -1.73 8.79
N TYR A 141 0.82 -2.82 8.15
CA TYR A 141 0.25 -4.03 8.78
C TYR A 141 1.07 -5.28 8.49
N TRP A 142 2.14 -5.20 7.68
CA TRP A 142 2.98 -6.35 7.36
C TRP A 142 3.84 -6.74 8.57
N PRO A 143 3.83 -8.01 9.02
CA PRO A 143 4.44 -8.40 10.31
C PRO A 143 5.88 -7.95 10.51
N ALA A 144 6.74 -8.06 9.49
CA ALA A 144 8.13 -7.62 9.58
C ALA A 144 8.27 -6.09 9.70
N TRP A 145 7.40 -5.32 9.04
CA TRP A 145 7.36 -3.86 9.12
C TRP A 145 6.77 -3.38 10.45
N VAL A 146 5.74 -4.07 10.96
CA VAL A 146 5.20 -3.82 12.32
C VAL A 146 6.29 -4.02 13.36
N PHE A 147 7.06 -5.13 13.26
CA PHE A 147 8.18 -5.39 14.15
C PHE A 147 9.25 -4.30 14.09
N LEU A 148 9.64 -3.87 12.86
CA LEU A 148 10.60 -2.79 12.67
C LEU A 148 10.13 -1.47 13.30
N LYS A 149 8.87 -1.10 13.07
CA LYS A 149 8.28 0.11 13.68
C LYS A 149 8.33 0.05 15.19
N GLU A 150 7.93 -1.07 15.81
CA GLU A 150 8.02 -1.25 17.24
C GLU A 150 9.46 -1.17 17.76
N ALA A 151 10.43 -1.76 17.04
CA ALA A 151 11.84 -1.70 17.40
C ALA A 151 12.36 -0.26 17.42
N ILE A 152 11.94 0.57 16.47
CA ILE A 152 12.29 2.00 16.39
C ILE A 152 11.62 2.78 17.53
N GLU A 153 10.29 2.68 17.66
CA GLU A 153 9.51 3.48 18.62
C GLU A 153 9.87 3.18 20.08
N LYS A 154 10.09 1.90 20.39
CA LYS A 154 10.45 1.45 21.74
C LYS A 154 11.94 1.43 21.99
N SER A 155 12.77 1.81 21.00
CA SER A 155 14.23 1.76 21.05
C SER A 155 14.78 0.40 21.56
N ILE A 156 14.20 -0.71 21.07
CA ILE A 156 14.48 -2.08 21.59
C ILE A 156 15.96 -2.43 21.47
N TYR A 157 16.60 -1.97 20.38
CA TYR A 157 18.02 -2.20 20.11
C TYR A 157 18.84 -0.90 20.21
N GLY A 158 18.37 0.06 20.99
CA GLY A 158 18.97 1.40 21.06
C GLY A 158 18.47 2.29 19.91
N LYS A 159 19.19 3.38 19.67
CA LYS A 159 18.84 4.35 18.62
C LYS A 159 19.00 3.71 17.24
N CYS A 160 18.04 3.97 16.35
CA CYS A 160 18.16 3.63 14.94
C CYS A 160 19.18 4.57 14.26
N LEU A 161 20.19 3.99 13.61
CA LEU A 161 21.30 4.70 12.96
C LEU A 161 21.07 4.81 11.44
N SER A 162 20.57 3.73 10.82
CA SER A 162 20.28 3.75 9.40
C SER A 162 19.17 2.76 9.03
N LEU A 163 18.42 3.11 7.97
CA LEU A 163 17.39 2.29 7.34
C LEU A 163 17.63 2.25 5.84
N ASN A 164 17.62 1.07 5.27
CA ASN A 164 17.65 0.87 3.83
C ASN A 164 16.53 -0.06 3.42
N PHE A 165 15.71 0.37 2.48
CA PHE A 165 14.62 -0.43 1.92
C PHE A 165 14.90 -0.74 0.46
N ARG A 166 14.45 -1.90 0.00
CA ARG A 166 14.55 -2.31 -1.40
C ARG A 166 13.32 -3.06 -1.84
N ARG A 167 12.80 -2.66 -3.00
CA ARG A 167 11.64 -3.30 -3.63
C ARG A 167 11.87 -3.37 -5.13
N GLN A 168 12.16 -4.56 -5.63
CA GLN A 168 12.58 -4.76 -7.01
C GLN A 168 11.87 -5.96 -7.63
N THR A 169 11.45 -5.81 -8.89
CA THR A 169 10.84 -6.89 -9.66
C THR A 169 11.05 -6.66 -11.15
N SER A 170 10.71 -7.65 -11.97
CA SER A 170 10.54 -7.46 -13.40
C SER A 170 9.27 -6.65 -13.69
N PHE A 171 9.20 -6.06 -14.88
CA PHE A 171 8.04 -5.27 -15.31
C PHE A 171 6.75 -6.11 -15.25
N PRO A 172 5.67 -5.60 -14.59
CA PRO A 172 4.45 -6.39 -14.40
C PRO A 172 3.69 -6.69 -15.70
N GLY A 173 3.93 -5.90 -16.76
CA GLY A 173 3.20 -6.04 -18.02
C GLY A 173 1.76 -5.52 -17.97
N GLY A 174 1.07 -5.61 -19.11
CA GLY A 174 -0.32 -5.18 -19.25
C GLY A 174 -0.51 -3.68 -19.50
N ALA A 175 -1.71 -3.30 -20.00
CA ALA A 175 -1.99 -1.95 -20.48
C ALA A 175 -1.87 -0.88 -19.39
N PHE A 176 -2.33 -1.17 -18.16
CA PHE A 176 -2.26 -0.24 -17.04
C PHE A 176 -0.81 0.14 -16.69
N TYR A 177 0.08 -0.85 -16.56
CA TYR A 177 1.47 -0.62 -16.19
C TYR A 177 2.32 -0.03 -17.34
N SER A 178 1.87 -0.20 -18.59
CA SER A 178 2.55 0.35 -19.77
C SER A 178 2.21 1.83 -20.03
N ASP A 179 1.47 2.47 -19.15
CA ASP A 179 1.02 3.86 -19.29
C ASP A 179 1.25 4.64 -17.99
N ASP A 180 2.31 5.45 -17.95
CA ASP A 180 2.67 6.31 -16.82
C ASP A 180 1.51 7.22 -16.41
N SER A 181 0.68 7.67 -17.36
CA SER A 181 -0.48 8.51 -17.03
C SER A 181 -1.51 7.79 -16.15
N GLN A 182 -1.54 6.46 -16.19
CA GLN A 182 -2.40 5.62 -15.35
C GLN A 182 -1.69 5.14 -14.08
N CYS A 183 -0.54 4.46 -14.20
CA CYS A 183 0.14 3.83 -13.07
C CYS A 183 1.11 4.77 -12.31
N GLY A 184 1.74 5.73 -12.99
CA GLY A 184 2.75 6.62 -12.41
C GLY A 184 4.15 6.03 -12.31
N GLY A 185 4.41 4.98 -13.09
CA GLY A 185 5.67 4.25 -13.07
C GLY A 185 5.92 3.50 -11.77
N ALA A 186 7.07 2.85 -11.66
CA ALA A 186 7.49 2.22 -10.42
C ALA A 186 7.60 3.21 -9.26
N LEU A 187 7.85 4.47 -9.56
CA LEU A 187 7.96 5.53 -8.56
C LEU A 187 6.66 5.66 -7.74
N LEU A 188 5.51 5.76 -8.39
CA LEU A 188 4.24 5.96 -7.69
C LEU A 188 3.54 4.63 -7.35
N ASP A 189 3.66 3.60 -8.18
CA ASP A 189 2.95 2.34 -7.93
C ASP A 189 3.69 1.39 -6.99
N LEU A 190 5.03 1.28 -7.12
CA LEU A 190 5.84 0.32 -6.39
C LEU A 190 6.61 0.95 -5.22
N HIS A 191 7.37 2.02 -5.48
CA HIS A 191 8.24 2.67 -4.50
C HIS A 191 7.46 3.38 -3.39
N VAL A 192 6.25 3.81 -3.68
CA VAL A 192 5.33 4.44 -2.70
C VAL A 192 5.16 3.63 -1.42
N HIS A 193 5.24 2.31 -1.48
CA HIS A 193 5.12 1.44 -0.30
C HIS A 193 6.20 1.73 0.75
N ASP A 194 7.45 1.81 0.32
CA ASP A 194 8.58 2.04 1.22
C ASP A 194 8.66 3.51 1.62
N THR A 195 8.36 4.45 0.71
CA THR A 195 8.20 5.88 1.02
C THR A 195 7.11 6.11 2.07
N ASP A 196 5.96 5.42 1.96
CA ASP A 196 4.89 5.48 2.95
C ASP A 196 5.33 4.96 4.32
N PHE A 197 6.01 3.82 4.33
CA PHE A 197 6.45 3.24 5.58
C PHE A 197 7.51 4.11 6.28
N ILE A 198 8.41 4.75 5.54
CA ILE A 198 9.37 5.72 6.07
C ILE A 198 8.63 6.89 6.73
N ASN A 199 7.65 7.47 6.02
CA ASN A 199 6.80 8.54 6.55
C ASN A 199 6.00 8.09 7.78
N PHE A 200 5.48 6.87 7.79
CA PHE A 200 4.73 6.28 8.89
C PHE A 200 5.58 6.06 10.15
N CYS A 201 6.84 5.66 10.00
CA CYS A 201 7.76 5.38 11.11
C CYS A 201 8.47 6.62 11.66
N LEU A 202 8.91 7.52 10.78
CA LEU A 202 9.82 8.62 11.13
C LEU A 202 9.16 9.98 11.01
N GLY A 203 7.96 10.03 10.42
CA GLY A 203 7.28 11.26 10.02
C GLY A 203 7.81 11.81 8.70
N LEU A 204 7.30 12.97 8.32
CA LEU A 204 7.62 13.63 7.07
C LEU A 204 9.11 14.02 7.02
N PRO A 205 9.89 13.59 6.01
CA PRO A 205 11.25 14.09 5.80
C PRO A 205 11.23 15.57 5.44
N ASP A 206 12.30 16.29 5.74
CA ASP A 206 12.43 17.71 5.37
C ASP A 206 12.69 17.87 3.87
N ALA A 207 13.45 16.94 3.26
CA ALA A 207 13.79 16.94 1.84
C ALA A 207 14.14 15.52 1.35
N VAL A 208 14.21 15.37 0.03
CA VAL A 208 14.69 14.16 -0.64
C VAL A 208 15.78 14.50 -1.67
N PHE A 209 16.68 13.53 -1.89
CA PHE A 209 17.54 13.50 -3.07
C PHE A 209 17.35 12.17 -3.77
N SER A 210 16.86 12.22 -5.01
CA SER A 210 16.50 11.04 -5.77
C SER A 210 17.19 11.00 -7.12
N GLN A 211 17.56 9.81 -7.56
CA GLN A 211 18.04 9.51 -8.90
C GLN A 211 17.22 8.36 -9.48
N GLY A 212 17.01 8.37 -10.78
CA GLY A 212 16.20 7.34 -11.44
C GLY A 212 16.25 7.45 -12.94
N TYR A 213 15.59 6.52 -13.61
CA TYR A 213 15.45 6.52 -15.06
C TYR A 213 14.10 5.97 -15.50
N ASN A 214 13.68 6.39 -16.69
CA ASN A 214 12.44 5.91 -17.29
C ASN A 214 12.63 4.50 -17.87
N GLY A 215 11.56 3.72 -17.85
CA GLY A 215 11.55 2.35 -18.32
C GLY A 215 10.29 2.00 -19.14
N PRO A 216 9.84 0.75 -19.10
CA PRO A 216 8.76 0.25 -19.95
C PRO A 216 7.40 0.94 -19.76
N SER A 217 7.12 1.56 -18.60
CA SER A 217 5.88 2.33 -18.39
C SER A 217 5.84 3.66 -19.13
N GLY A 218 7.00 4.15 -19.59
CA GLY A 218 7.18 5.51 -20.08
C GLY A 218 7.47 6.53 -18.97
N GLY A 219 7.26 6.15 -17.70
CA GLY A 219 7.58 6.93 -16.51
C GLY A 219 8.84 6.45 -15.81
N ILE A 220 9.05 6.91 -14.56
CA ILE A 220 10.20 6.54 -13.74
C ILE A 220 10.00 5.13 -13.20
N ASP A 221 10.77 4.17 -13.71
CA ASP A 221 10.65 2.75 -13.44
C ASP A 221 11.80 2.18 -12.60
N HIS A 222 12.81 2.98 -12.33
CA HIS A 222 13.84 2.74 -11.35
C HIS A 222 14.14 4.03 -10.59
N VAL A 223 14.15 3.96 -9.27
CA VAL A 223 14.42 5.10 -8.39
C VAL A 223 15.25 4.68 -7.19
N VAL A 224 16.19 5.53 -6.82
CA VAL A 224 16.92 5.46 -5.55
C VAL A 224 16.77 6.81 -4.86
N THR A 225 16.24 6.80 -3.64
CA THR A 225 16.00 8.01 -2.85
C THR A 225 16.76 7.98 -1.53
N ASN A 226 17.39 9.11 -1.18
CA ASN A 226 17.85 9.43 0.15
C ASN A 226 16.89 10.43 0.79
N TYR A 227 16.34 10.07 1.96
CA TYR A 227 15.43 10.91 2.74
C TYR A 227 16.20 11.71 3.77
N ILE A 228 16.00 13.03 3.79
CA ILE A 228 16.78 13.95 4.60
C ILE A 228 15.91 14.42 5.78
N PHE A 229 16.36 14.13 6.99
CA PHE A 229 15.75 14.54 8.25
C PHE A 229 16.73 15.47 8.98
N ASN A 230 16.50 16.77 8.94
CA ASN A 230 17.42 17.78 9.50
C ASN A 230 17.20 18.05 10.98
N LYS A 231 16.18 17.46 11.59
CA LYS A 231 15.69 17.88 12.93
C LYS A 231 16.67 17.68 14.07
N THR A 232 17.64 16.78 13.94
CA THR A 232 18.75 16.63 14.92
C THR A 232 19.87 15.76 14.33
N ASN A 233 21.10 15.83 14.89
CA ASN A 233 22.16 14.83 14.68
C ASN A 233 21.75 13.41 15.13
N ALA A 234 20.49 13.22 15.48
CA ALA A 234 19.90 12.02 16.00
C ALA A 234 19.01 11.28 14.99
N SER A 235 18.74 11.86 13.83
CA SER A 235 17.94 11.21 12.78
C SER A 235 18.74 10.12 12.07
N PRO A 236 18.13 8.97 11.73
CA PRO A 236 18.82 7.91 10.99
C PRO A 236 19.14 8.35 9.55
N LEU A 237 20.15 7.73 8.96
CA LEU A 237 20.34 7.76 7.51
C LEU A 237 19.29 6.84 6.87
N VAL A 238 18.50 7.36 5.93
CA VAL A 238 17.39 6.60 5.33
C VAL A 238 17.49 6.64 3.82
N SER A 239 17.39 5.45 3.21
CA SER A 239 17.35 5.31 1.76
C SER A 239 16.38 4.21 1.34
N SER A 240 15.85 4.34 0.12
CA SER A 240 15.00 3.32 -0.50
C SER A 240 15.31 3.20 -1.99
N GLU A 241 15.25 1.98 -2.51
CA GLU A 241 15.39 1.64 -3.92
C GLU A 241 14.13 0.91 -4.40
N GLY A 242 13.46 1.47 -5.41
CA GLY A 242 12.29 0.89 -6.06
C GLY A 242 12.53 0.67 -7.54
N SER A 243 12.19 -0.53 -8.06
CA SER A 243 12.36 -0.80 -9.47
C SER A 243 11.50 -1.95 -9.97
N TRP A 244 10.98 -1.83 -11.18
CA TRP A 244 10.42 -2.95 -11.92
C TRP A 244 11.10 -3.15 -13.29
N THR A 245 12.36 -2.69 -13.40
CA THR A 245 13.18 -2.87 -14.62
C THR A 245 14.11 -4.07 -14.56
N MET A 246 13.94 -4.95 -13.55
CA MET A 246 14.73 -6.18 -13.46
C MET A 246 14.35 -7.13 -14.61
N GLN A 247 15.31 -7.95 -15.02
CA GLN A 247 15.09 -8.91 -16.09
C GLN A 247 14.14 -10.02 -15.64
N GLU A 248 13.46 -10.65 -16.62
CA GLU A 248 12.61 -11.81 -16.38
C GLU A 248 13.35 -12.89 -15.59
N GLY A 249 12.69 -13.50 -14.59
CA GLY A 249 13.29 -14.50 -13.72
C GLY A 249 14.03 -13.94 -12.49
N TYR A 250 14.13 -12.61 -12.33
CA TYR A 250 14.69 -11.99 -11.12
C TYR A 250 13.82 -12.26 -9.88
N GLY A 251 12.51 -12.39 -10.08
CA GLY A 251 11.54 -12.54 -9.00
C GLY A 251 11.11 -11.22 -8.38
N PHE A 252 10.47 -11.30 -7.20
CA PHE A 252 10.04 -10.14 -6.42
C PHE A 252 10.89 -10.01 -5.16
N ASN A 253 11.70 -8.96 -5.07
CA ASN A 253 12.49 -8.64 -3.88
C ASN A 253 11.76 -7.58 -3.05
N MET A 254 11.53 -7.89 -1.80
CA MET A 254 11.02 -6.96 -0.80
C MET A 254 11.84 -7.13 0.47
N SER A 255 12.67 -6.13 0.79
CA SER A 255 13.65 -6.25 1.86
C SER A 255 13.92 -4.95 2.58
N TYR A 256 14.45 -5.05 3.80
CA TYR A 256 15.06 -3.93 4.51
C TYR A 256 16.26 -4.37 5.33
N THR A 257 17.16 -3.40 5.57
CA THR A 257 18.20 -3.48 6.60
C THR A 257 18.05 -2.28 7.53
N ALA A 258 17.94 -2.55 8.82
CA ALA A 258 17.84 -1.53 9.87
C ALA A 258 18.99 -1.70 10.86
N ASN A 259 19.87 -0.70 10.95
CA ASN A 259 21.01 -0.71 11.86
C ASN A 259 20.73 0.16 13.07
N PHE A 260 20.92 -0.42 14.25
CA PHE A 260 20.75 0.21 15.56
C PHE A 260 22.08 0.21 16.33
N GLU A 261 22.14 0.95 17.43
CA GLU A 261 23.32 0.97 18.30
C GLU A 261 23.71 -0.43 18.80
N ASN A 262 22.73 -1.29 19.08
CA ASN A 262 22.93 -2.59 19.72
C ASN A 262 22.42 -3.78 18.88
N GLY A 263 22.14 -3.61 17.59
CA GLY A 263 21.67 -4.68 16.74
C GLY A 263 21.43 -4.25 15.30
N THR A 264 21.40 -5.21 14.40
CA THR A 264 21.04 -5.03 12.99
C THR A 264 19.93 -6.00 12.66
N LEU A 265 18.79 -5.48 12.18
CA LEU A 265 17.71 -6.26 11.60
C LEU A 265 17.90 -6.33 10.09
N SER A 266 17.75 -7.52 9.52
CA SER A 266 17.74 -7.76 8.08
C SER A 266 16.54 -8.62 7.72
N TYR A 267 15.70 -8.12 6.84
CA TYR A 267 14.54 -8.82 6.30
C TYR A 267 14.68 -9.02 4.80
N LEU A 268 14.34 -10.20 4.33
CA LEU A 268 14.18 -10.52 2.91
C LEU A 268 12.96 -11.44 2.74
N LEU A 269 12.01 -11.02 1.89
CA LEU A 269 10.88 -11.86 1.51
C LEU A 269 11.38 -13.10 0.77
N ASP A 270 10.70 -14.22 0.90
CA ASP A 270 10.97 -15.52 0.26
C ASP A 270 12.23 -16.25 0.75
N GLU A 271 12.93 -15.78 1.79
CA GLU A 271 13.85 -16.59 2.55
C GLU A 271 13.10 -17.43 3.58
N GLU A 272 13.57 -18.65 3.86
CA GLU A 272 13.00 -19.53 4.88
C GLU A 272 12.97 -18.86 6.26
N GLU A 273 13.99 -18.04 6.54
CA GLU A 273 14.14 -17.25 7.75
C GLU A 273 14.12 -15.76 7.41
N THR A 274 12.93 -15.22 7.22
CA THR A 274 12.72 -13.89 6.63
C THR A 274 13.26 -12.71 7.44
N LEU A 275 13.31 -12.79 8.79
CA LEU A 275 13.80 -11.71 9.64
C LEU A 275 14.91 -12.17 10.57
N LYS A 276 16.10 -11.64 10.35
CA LYS A 276 17.32 -11.94 11.12
C LYS A 276 17.73 -10.75 11.99
N LEU A 277 18.10 -11.03 13.24
CA LEU A 277 18.74 -10.10 14.16
C LEU A 277 20.19 -10.49 14.37
N CYS A 278 21.11 -9.55 14.13
CA CYS A 278 22.54 -9.69 14.45
C CYS A 278 22.93 -8.76 15.59
N ARG A 279 23.65 -9.27 16.61
CA ARG A 279 24.16 -8.49 17.74
C ARG A 279 25.62 -8.83 18.01
N TYR A 280 26.38 -7.84 18.47
CA TYR A 280 27.79 -8.07 18.81
C TYR A 280 27.92 -9.10 19.94
N GLY A 281 28.76 -10.13 19.73
CA GLY A 281 29.01 -11.18 20.70
C GLY A 281 27.92 -12.28 20.80
N TYR A 282 26.94 -12.28 19.93
CA TYR A 282 25.87 -13.28 19.86
C TYR A 282 25.79 -13.91 18.46
N GLU A 283 25.37 -15.17 18.40
CA GLU A 283 25.00 -15.78 17.11
C GLU A 283 23.77 -15.06 16.51
N PRO A 284 23.66 -15.02 15.18
CA PRO A 284 22.47 -14.47 14.54
C PRO A 284 21.19 -15.18 14.99
N GLU A 285 20.15 -14.42 15.26
CA GLU A 285 18.86 -14.90 15.74
C GLU A 285 17.78 -14.67 14.67
N ASN A 286 16.98 -15.69 14.40
CA ASN A 286 15.83 -15.56 13.53
C ASN A 286 14.61 -15.17 14.35
N ILE A 287 14.03 -14.02 14.01
CA ILE A 287 12.85 -13.49 14.70
C ILE A 287 11.61 -14.15 14.10
N LYS A 288 10.87 -14.87 14.95
CA LYS A 288 9.59 -15.45 14.54
C LYS A 288 8.53 -14.36 14.39
N LEU A 289 8.05 -14.18 13.19
CA LEU A 289 6.98 -13.23 12.86
C LEU A 289 5.60 -13.90 13.00
N LYS A 290 4.56 -13.07 13.11
CA LYS A 290 3.18 -13.52 12.95
C LYS A 290 2.97 -14.00 11.52
N GLU A 291 2.30 -15.15 11.35
CA GLU A 291 1.95 -15.68 10.04
C GLU A 291 0.86 -14.82 9.38
N GLY A 292 0.94 -14.67 8.05
CA GLY A 292 -0.01 -13.90 7.24
C GLY A 292 0.64 -12.70 6.56
N MET A 293 -0.08 -12.13 5.62
CA MET A 293 0.36 -10.95 4.85
C MET A 293 -0.30 -9.67 5.37
N GLY A 294 0.32 -8.53 5.11
CA GLY A 294 -0.19 -7.21 5.47
C GLY A 294 -1.60 -6.94 4.96
N TYR A 295 -1.94 -7.44 3.77
CA TYR A 295 -3.27 -7.31 3.17
C TYR A 295 -4.40 -7.86 4.07
N GLU A 296 -4.18 -9.03 4.69
CA GLU A 296 -5.16 -9.62 5.60
C GLU A 296 -5.33 -8.74 6.85
N PHE A 297 -4.23 -8.28 7.42
CA PHE A 297 -4.25 -7.51 8.66
C PHE A 297 -4.82 -6.10 8.46
N GLU A 298 -4.56 -5.46 7.33
CA GLU A 298 -5.14 -4.14 7.04
C GLU A 298 -6.65 -4.21 6.82
N ILE A 299 -7.14 -5.20 6.05
CA ILE A 299 -8.58 -5.37 5.83
C ILE A 299 -9.29 -5.70 7.15
N ARG A 300 -8.71 -6.58 7.98
CA ARG A 300 -9.24 -6.86 9.33
C ARG A 300 -9.28 -5.60 10.19
N ALA A 301 -8.20 -4.83 10.22
CA ALA A 301 -8.14 -3.58 11.00
C ALA A 301 -9.23 -2.59 10.56
N PHE A 302 -9.49 -2.46 9.26
CA PHE A 302 -10.55 -1.60 8.75
C PHE A 302 -11.95 -2.10 9.16
N VAL A 303 -12.19 -3.40 9.04
CA VAL A 303 -13.47 -4.01 9.47
C VAL A 303 -13.67 -3.83 10.98
N ASP A 304 -12.65 -4.09 11.79
CA ASP A 304 -12.70 -3.96 13.25
C ASP A 304 -12.94 -2.50 13.67
N GLU A 305 -12.35 -1.52 12.98
CA GLU A 305 -12.60 -0.09 13.21
C GLU A 305 -14.08 0.25 13.03
N ILE A 306 -14.71 -0.25 11.96
CA ILE A 306 -16.13 -0.03 11.68
C ILE A 306 -17.02 -0.73 12.73
N LEU A 307 -16.75 -2.01 13.03
CA LEU A 307 -17.54 -2.79 13.98
C LEU A 307 -17.46 -2.24 15.41
N SER A 308 -16.33 -1.64 15.78
CA SER A 308 -16.12 -0.98 17.06
C SER A 308 -16.81 0.40 17.15
N GLY A 309 -17.34 0.91 16.04
CA GLY A 309 -17.93 2.26 15.97
C GLY A 309 -16.88 3.39 16.05
N ASN A 310 -15.60 3.06 15.87
CA ASN A 310 -14.53 4.06 15.80
C ASN A 310 -14.63 4.85 14.50
N LYS A 311 -14.21 6.11 14.55
CA LYS A 311 -14.12 6.94 13.34
C LYS A 311 -12.78 6.75 12.65
N THR A 312 -12.75 7.10 11.35
CA THR A 312 -11.51 7.18 10.56
C THR A 312 -10.38 7.84 11.33
N ASN A 313 -9.24 7.20 11.36
CA ASN A 313 -8.01 7.82 11.82
C ASN A 313 -7.50 8.79 10.75
N LEU A 314 -7.92 10.07 10.84
CA LEU A 314 -7.54 11.11 9.88
C LEU A 314 -6.02 11.35 9.83
N ASP A 315 -5.30 11.09 10.91
CA ASP A 315 -3.84 11.23 10.91
C ASP A 315 -3.18 10.18 10.00
N LEU A 316 -3.64 8.92 10.06
CA LEU A 316 -3.15 7.86 9.18
C LEU A 316 -3.50 8.12 7.71
N LEU A 317 -4.70 8.63 7.44
CA LEU A 317 -5.12 9.00 6.09
C LEU A 317 -4.32 10.22 5.58
N SER A 318 -4.09 11.21 6.44
CA SER A 318 -3.24 12.38 6.13
C SER A 318 -1.79 11.98 5.84
N GLN A 319 -1.26 11.01 6.57
CA GLN A 319 0.09 10.46 6.27
C GLN A 319 0.13 9.82 4.88
N ALA A 320 -0.88 9.01 4.51
CA ALA A 320 -0.96 8.44 3.17
C ALA A 320 -1.02 9.51 2.07
N ALA A 321 -1.73 10.62 2.31
CA ALA A 321 -1.72 11.77 1.41
C ALA A 321 -0.34 12.44 1.33
N LYS A 322 0.33 12.68 2.47
CA LYS A 322 1.67 13.28 2.52
C LYS A 322 2.73 12.40 1.86
N THR A 323 2.55 11.09 1.85
CA THR A 323 3.42 10.17 1.10
C THR A 323 3.43 10.52 -0.40
N ILE A 324 2.30 10.93 -0.96
CA ILE A 324 2.25 11.36 -2.37
C ILE A 324 3.04 12.65 -2.58
N ALA A 325 3.00 13.60 -1.63
CA ALA A 325 3.84 14.80 -1.71
C ALA A 325 5.35 14.47 -1.68
N ILE A 326 5.75 13.43 -0.93
CA ILE A 326 7.14 12.95 -0.96
C ILE A 326 7.47 12.41 -2.36
N VAL A 327 6.61 11.56 -2.92
CA VAL A 327 6.81 10.97 -4.26
C VAL A 327 6.87 12.05 -5.34
N GLU A 328 6.05 13.11 -5.25
CA GLU A 328 6.13 14.26 -6.15
C GLU A 328 7.48 14.99 -6.03
N ALA A 329 7.99 15.16 -4.82
CA ALA A 329 9.32 15.75 -4.59
C ALA A 329 10.46 14.84 -5.10
N GLU A 330 10.32 13.51 -4.97
CA GLU A 330 11.26 12.54 -5.56
C GLU A 330 11.31 12.69 -7.08
N LYS A 331 10.16 12.81 -7.73
CA LYS A 331 10.08 13.06 -9.19
C LYS A 331 10.82 14.35 -9.58
N ILE A 332 10.53 15.46 -8.89
CA ILE A 332 11.21 16.74 -9.13
C ILE A 332 12.72 16.62 -8.90
N SER A 333 13.13 15.89 -7.85
CA SER A 333 14.57 15.67 -7.54
C SER A 333 15.28 14.92 -8.67
N ILE A 334 14.65 13.90 -9.26
CA ILE A 334 15.18 13.17 -10.41
C ILE A 334 15.30 14.09 -11.63
N GLU A 335 14.27 14.86 -11.94
CA GLU A 335 14.21 15.75 -13.09
C GLU A 335 15.23 16.89 -12.99
N THR A 336 15.49 17.40 -11.79
CA THR A 336 16.38 18.55 -11.55
C THR A 336 17.78 18.18 -11.06
N CYS A 337 18.04 16.88 -10.78
CA CYS A 337 19.28 16.38 -10.17
C CYS A 337 19.68 17.17 -8.91
N SER A 338 18.71 17.52 -8.06
CA SER A 338 18.91 18.37 -6.87
C SER A 338 18.14 17.87 -5.67
N VAL A 339 18.56 18.35 -4.47
CA VAL A 339 17.77 18.16 -3.25
C VAL A 339 16.51 18.99 -3.33
N VAL A 340 15.36 18.36 -3.01
CA VAL A 340 14.02 18.99 -3.07
C VAL A 340 13.37 18.91 -1.69
N ALA A 341 12.97 20.07 -1.15
CA ALA A 341 12.21 20.15 0.10
C ALA A 341 10.78 19.66 -0.10
N ILE A 342 10.25 18.91 0.89
CA ILE A 342 8.86 18.44 0.85
C ILE A 342 7.90 19.59 1.14
N GLN A 343 6.92 19.76 0.27
CA GLN A 343 5.85 20.78 0.42
C GLN A 343 4.52 20.07 0.71
N THR A 344 3.87 20.39 1.82
CA THR A 344 2.57 19.82 2.23
C THR A 344 1.56 20.89 2.65
#